data_301c1ce837b1709b69493dcdccd7c634
#
_entry.id   301c1ce837b1709b69493dcdccd7c634
#
_cell.length_a   1.000
_cell.length_b   1.000
_cell.length_c   1.000
_cell.angle_alpha   90.00
_cell.angle_beta   90.00
_cell.angle_gamma   90.00
#
_symmetry.space_group_name_H-M   'P 1'
#
loop_
_entity.id
_entity.type
_entity.pdbx_description
1 polymer ?
#
loop_
_entity_poly.entity_id
_entity_poly.type
_entity_poly.pdbx_seq_one_letter_code
_entity_poly.pdbx_strand_id
1 'polypeptide(L)'
;MKLSLGLKHKKAYSIFLSNTYFSLTLLKKDSCELITKHEKSQSSYTIIDDIRSNASLFKNIEPGDAHIILDVGLGIVKTRFLPKAIKQKDIENALKLSLETDIGHKLNKHYLAYDILLKTSEGNIYLVAYAEKEDVILAEKSFKKYGLNVKSVSHFVVDFINALIDLNVDMPMNIVYINKDYYFLLKLGERFIDYKKVDITNFNEQRESILEDINSSALFLGLEDIKLVYSSLFAEDHDFYDRLKNLLHVREEFFPPYDFDCYLLQVNRSIY
;
A
#
# COMPACT_ATOMS: atom_id res chain seq x y z
N MET A 1 47.92 -1.24 -9.38
CA MET A 1 46.99 -2.36 -9.20
C MET A 1 45.82 -1.84 -8.39
N LYS A 2 44.69 -1.48 -9.02
CA LYS A 2 43.48 -1.01 -8.33
C LYS A 2 42.67 -2.27 -7.99
N LEU A 3 42.63 -2.63 -6.72
CA LEU A 3 41.66 -3.60 -6.21
C LEU A 3 40.27 -2.96 -6.29
N SER A 4 39.48 -3.28 -7.32
CA SER A 4 38.06 -3.04 -7.28
C SER A 4 37.47 -4.06 -6.31
N LEU A 5 37.28 -3.65 -5.08
CA LEU A 5 36.36 -4.31 -4.17
C LEU A 5 34.98 -4.22 -4.83
N GLY A 6 34.57 -5.33 -5.47
CA GLY A 6 33.24 -5.46 -5.99
C GLY A 6 32.24 -5.29 -4.84
N LEU A 7 31.69 -4.10 -4.72
CA LEU A 7 30.52 -3.87 -3.88
C LEU A 7 29.43 -4.82 -4.40
N LYS A 8 29.23 -5.95 -3.74
CA LYS A 8 28.07 -6.78 -3.98
C LYS A 8 26.86 -5.88 -3.74
N HIS A 9 26.15 -5.54 -4.80
CA HIS A 9 24.88 -4.83 -4.67
C HIS A 9 24.00 -5.67 -3.75
N LYS A 10 23.64 -5.09 -2.60
CA LYS A 10 22.72 -5.75 -1.68
C LYS A 10 21.40 -5.95 -2.40
N LYS A 11 20.82 -7.13 -2.23
CA LYS A 11 19.47 -7.40 -2.72
C LYS A 11 18.48 -6.48 -2.00
N ALA A 12 17.48 -6.02 -2.74
CA ALA A 12 16.41 -5.20 -2.20
C ALA A 12 15.10 -5.99 -2.27
N TYR A 13 14.35 -5.96 -1.19
CA TYR A 13 13.11 -6.70 -1.05
C TYR A 13 11.97 -5.77 -0.66
N SER A 14 10.77 -6.11 -1.11
CA SER A 14 9.52 -5.59 -0.56
C SER A 14 8.79 -6.72 0.17
N ILE A 15 8.27 -6.40 1.33
CA ILE A 15 7.48 -7.29 2.18
C ILE A 15 6.10 -6.69 2.31
N PHE A 16 5.10 -7.31 1.70
CA PHE A 16 3.72 -6.95 1.93
C PHE A 16 3.18 -7.75 3.11
N LEU A 17 2.65 -7.08 4.11
CA LEU A 17 2.18 -7.67 5.34
C LEU A 17 0.70 -7.34 5.55
N SER A 18 -0.16 -8.36 5.58
CA SER A 18 -1.58 -8.26 5.91
C SER A 18 -1.93 -9.04 7.17
N ASN A 19 -3.17 -8.99 7.60
CA ASN A 19 -3.67 -9.78 8.74
C ASN A 19 -3.72 -11.28 8.43
N THR A 20 -3.80 -11.65 7.16
CA THR A 20 -4.06 -13.01 6.70
C THR A 20 -2.89 -13.67 5.98
N TYR A 21 -1.99 -12.87 5.41
CA TYR A 21 -0.83 -13.38 4.69
C TYR A 21 0.33 -12.37 4.69
N PHE A 22 1.51 -12.84 4.31
CA PHE A 22 2.58 -11.97 3.84
C PHE A 22 3.12 -12.43 2.50
N SER A 23 3.71 -11.52 1.75
CA SER A 23 4.50 -11.86 0.58
C SER A 23 5.86 -11.17 0.63
N LEU A 24 6.88 -11.85 0.12
CA LEU A 24 8.23 -11.34 -0.03
C LEU A 24 8.58 -11.30 -1.51
N THR A 25 8.95 -10.14 -1.99
CA THR A 25 9.24 -9.88 -3.40
C THR A 25 10.64 -9.30 -3.54
N LEU A 26 11.46 -9.89 -4.42
CA LEU A 26 12.76 -9.35 -4.80
C LEU A 26 12.56 -8.24 -5.82
N LEU A 27 13.08 -7.05 -5.53
CA LEU A 27 13.01 -5.89 -6.41
C LEU A 27 14.21 -5.88 -7.37
N LYS A 28 13.94 -5.80 -8.66
CA LYS A 28 14.89 -5.62 -9.76
C LYS A 28 14.70 -4.21 -10.34
N LYS A 29 15.47 -3.82 -11.36
CA LYS A 29 15.39 -2.46 -11.91
C LYS A 29 13.99 -2.11 -12.43
N ASP A 30 13.44 -2.94 -13.31
CA ASP A 30 12.17 -2.69 -14.01
C ASP A 30 11.21 -3.90 -13.88
N SER A 31 11.44 -4.75 -12.88
CA SER A 31 10.64 -5.94 -12.62
C SER A 31 10.74 -6.35 -11.17
N CYS A 32 9.89 -7.25 -10.75
CA CYS A 32 9.95 -7.86 -9.44
C CYS A 32 9.67 -9.37 -9.54
N GLU A 33 10.15 -10.10 -8.56
CA GLU A 33 10.04 -11.54 -8.50
C GLU A 33 9.46 -11.94 -7.15
N LEU A 34 8.28 -12.53 -7.15
CA LEU A 34 7.68 -13.07 -5.94
C LEU A 34 8.51 -14.26 -5.46
N ILE A 35 9.14 -14.12 -4.31
CA ILE A 35 9.96 -15.17 -3.70
C ILE A 35 9.09 -16.13 -2.89
N THR A 36 8.16 -15.58 -2.10
CA THR A 36 7.22 -16.39 -1.31
C THR A 36 5.95 -15.60 -1.00
N LYS A 37 4.83 -16.31 -0.96
CA LYS A 37 3.57 -15.85 -0.38
C LYS A 37 3.15 -16.90 0.63
N HIS A 38 2.81 -16.51 1.83
CA HIS A 38 2.45 -17.39 2.91
C HIS A 38 1.18 -16.89 3.59
N GLU A 39 0.19 -17.75 3.65
CA GLU A 39 -1.06 -17.48 4.37
C GLU A 39 -0.91 -17.85 5.84
N LYS A 40 -1.54 -17.07 6.70
CA LYS A 40 -1.55 -17.31 8.14
C LYS A 40 -2.16 -18.66 8.45
N SER A 41 -1.47 -19.48 9.23
CA SER A 41 -2.01 -20.76 9.69
C SER A 41 -3.17 -20.55 10.67
N GLN A 42 -4.09 -21.49 10.70
CA GLN A 42 -5.23 -21.44 11.63
C GLN A 42 -4.80 -21.49 13.10
N SER A 43 -3.61 -22.03 13.39
CA SER A 43 -3.06 -22.15 14.73
C SER A 43 -2.37 -20.89 15.24
N SER A 44 -2.08 -19.92 14.36
CA SER A 44 -1.39 -18.68 14.73
C SER A 44 -2.38 -17.57 15.06
N TYR A 45 -2.10 -16.80 16.11
CA TYR A 45 -2.93 -15.67 16.51
C TYR A 45 -2.78 -14.52 15.50
N THR A 46 -1.54 -14.19 15.14
CA THR A 46 -1.22 -13.17 14.13
C THR A 46 -0.37 -13.75 13.02
N ILE A 47 -0.30 -13.05 11.87
CA ILE A 47 0.63 -13.41 10.78
C ILE A 47 2.09 -13.26 11.24
N ILE A 48 2.38 -12.34 12.15
CA ILE A 48 3.73 -12.12 12.70
C ILE A 48 4.16 -13.31 13.57
N ASP A 49 3.26 -13.88 14.36
CA ASP A 49 3.53 -15.10 15.13
C ASP A 49 3.83 -16.27 14.22
N ASP A 50 3.11 -16.36 13.11
CA ASP A 50 3.32 -17.39 12.11
C ASP A 50 4.69 -17.25 11.43
N ILE A 51 5.09 -16.05 11.04
CA ILE A 51 6.41 -15.72 10.50
C ILE A 51 7.51 -16.13 11.51
N ARG A 52 7.34 -15.82 12.78
CA ARG A 52 8.33 -16.13 13.83
C ARG A 52 8.50 -17.63 14.06
N SER A 53 7.43 -18.38 13.91
CA SER A 53 7.39 -19.84 14.13
C SER A 53 7.91 -20.63 12.93
N ASN A 54 7.94 -20.04 11.74
CA ASN A 54 8.11 -20.76 10.49
C ASN A 54 9.39 -20.35 9.73
N ALA A 55 10.55 -20.66 10.35
CA ALA A 55 11.87 -20.34 9.78
C ALA A 55 12.12 -20.96 8.39
N SER A 56 11.41 -22.01 8.03
CA SER A 56 11.55 -22.68 6.71
C SER A 56 11.18 -21.78 5.54
N LEU A 57 10.29 -20.80 5.74
CA LEU A 57 9.89 -19.82 4.72
C LEU A 57 11.04 -18.95 4.21
N PHE A 58 12.08 -18.80 5.03
CA PHE A 58 13.22 -17.91 4.76
C PHE A 58 14.52 -18.66 4.47
N LYS A 59 14.48 -19.98 4.37
CA LYS A 59 15.68 -20.83 4.29
C LYS A 59 16.60 -20.53 3.10
N ASN A 60 16.03 -20.05 1.99
CA ASN A 60 16.76 -19.78 0.74
C ASN A 60 16.85 -18.28 0.43
N ILE A 61 16.53 -17.41 1.39
CA ILE A 61 16.57 -15.95 1.19
C ILE A 61 17.96 -15.44 1.50
N GLU A 62 18.55 -14.75 0.53
CA GLU A 62 19.83 -14.08 0.76
C GLU A 62 19.62 -12.81 1.60
N PRO A 63 20.58 -12.47 2.47
CA PRO A 63 20.52 -11.22 3.22
C PRO A 63 20.43 -10.00 2.31
N GLY A 64 19.60 -9.02 2.70
CA GLY A 64 19.40 -7.81 1.91
C GLY A 64 18.67 -6.71 2.68
N ASP A 65 18.50 -5.58 2.03
CA ASP A 65 17.69 -4.49 2.55
C ASP A 65 16.21 -4.72 2.19
N ALA A 66 15.30 -4.43 3.12
CA ALA A 66 13.88 -4.67 2.96
C ALA A 66 13.04 -3.44 3.28
N HIS A 67 11.92 -3.30 2.59
CA HIS A 67 10.85 -2.36 2.86
C HIS A 67 9.59 -3.13 3.23
N ILE A 68 8.92 -2.77 4.33
CA ILE A 68 7.66 -3.37 4.75
C ILE A 68 6.51 -2.46 4.32
N ILE A 69 5.52 -3.03 3.66
CA ILE A 69 4.25 -2.38 3.32
C ILE A 69 3.15 -3.01 4.17
N LEU A 70 2.56 -2.22 5.05
CA LEU A 70 1.42 -2.64 5.86
C LEU A 70 0.13 -2.53 5.05
N ASP A 71 -0.66 -3.60 5.04
CA ASP A 71 -1.97 -3.62 4.40
C ASP A 71 -3.00 -2.78 5.17
N VAL A 72 -4.13 -2.51 4.53
CA VAL A 72 -5.24 -1.69 5.03
C VAL A 72 -5.77 -2.12 6.42
N GLY A 73 -5.61 -3.39 6.78
CA GLY A 73 -6.00 -3.92 8.08
C GLY A 73 -4.98 -3.71 9.21
N LEU A 74 -3.75 -3.27 8.91
CA LEU A 74 -2.66 -3.10 9.88
C LEU A 74 -2.33 -1.64 10.19
N GLY A 75 -3.11 -0.73 9.66
CA GLY A 75 -2.96 0.70 9.90
C GLY A 75 -4.15 1.47 9.35
N ILE A 76 -4.14 2.76 9.56
CA ILE A 76 -5.20 3.66 9.07
C ILE A 76 -4.56 4.86 8.39
N VAL A 77 -5.16 5.29 7.27
CA VAL A 77 -4.76 6.50 6.56
C VAL A 77 -5.92 7.50 6.56
N LYS A 78 -5.62 8.75 6.86
CA LYS A 78 -6.57 9.87 6.91
C LYS A 78 -5.97 11.12 6.26
N THR A 79 -6.82 12.01 5.79
CA THR A 79 -6.41 13.38 5.46
C THR A 79 -6.70 14.32 6.62
N ARG A 80 -5.82 15.32 6.82
CA ARG A 80 -5.99 16.38 7.85
C ARG A 80 -5.58 17.72 7.33
N PHE A 81 -6.45 18.70 7.52
CA PHE A 81 -6.15 20.10 7.25
C PHE A 81 -5.54 20.75 8.49
N LEU A 82 -4.40 21.40 8.32
CA LEU A 82 -3.82 22.29 9.33
C LEU A 82 -3.62 23.70 8.77
N PRO A 83 -4.10 24.74 9.49
CA PRO A 83 -3.88 26.13 9.12
C PRO A 83 -2.40 26.49 9.06
N LYS A 84 -2.03 27.47 8.21
CA LYS A 84 -0.64 28.00 8.12
C LYS A 84 -0.09 28.54 9.45
N ALA A 85 -0.96 28.91 10.39
CA ALA A 85 -0.56 29.39 11.71
C ALA A 85 0.14 28.32 12.56
N ILE A 86 -0.02 27.03 12.26
CA ILE A 86 0.63 25.94 12.96
C ILE A 86 2.12 25.95 12.58
N LYS A 87 2.99 26.08 13.58
CA LYS A 87 4.44 26.05 13.37
C LYS A 87 4.92 24.63 13.01
N GLN A 88 5.97 24.51 12.21
CA GLN A 88 6.52 23.23 11.76
C GLN A 88 6.76 22.24 12.90
N LYS A 89 7.31 22.71 14.03
CA LYS A 89 7.59 21.88 15.23
C LYS A 89 6.33 21.34 15.92
N ASP A 90 5.18 21.93 15.66
CA ASP A 90 3.91 21.60 16.34
C ASP A 90 2.97 20.77 15.43
N ILE A 91 3.35 20.54 14.16
CA ILE A 91 2.54 19.82 13.15
C ILE A 91 2.19 18.42 13.64
N GLU A 92 3.20 17.64 14.04
CA GLU A 92 2.98 16.25 14.49
C GLU A 92 2.00 16.17 15.65
N ASN A 93 2.16 17.04 16.65
CA ASN A 93 1.26 17.09 17.80
C ASN A 93 -0.17 17.53 17.40
N ALA A 94 -0.30 18.48 16.48
CA ALA A 94 -1.59 18.95 15.99
C ALA A 94 -2.31 17.84 15.20
N LEU A 95 -1.59 17.11 14.34
CA LEU A 95 -2.13 15.97 13.60
C LEU A 95 -2.56 14.86 14.56
N LYS A 96 -1.70 14.52 15.53
CA LYS A 96 -2.00 13.51 16.53
C LYS A 96 -3.26 13.85 17.32
N LEU A 97 -3.38 15.10 17.84
CA LEU A 97 -4.56 15.54 18.58
C LEU A 97 -5.82 15.48 17.73
N SER A 98 -5.75 15.93 16.48
CA SER A 98 -6.88 15.87 15.55
C SER A 98 -7.34 14.44 15.28
N LEU A 99 -6.41 13.48 15.14
CA LEU A 99 -6.73 12.07 14.98
C LEU A 99 -7.33 11.46 16.25
N GLU A 100 -6.74 11.74 17.42
CA GLU A 100 -7.24 11.27 18.71
C GLU A 100 -8.69 11.71 18.99
N THR A 101 -9.05 12.90 18.52
CA THR A 101 -10.43 13.42 18.62
C THR A 101 -11.40 12.59 17.78
N ASP A 102 -11.01 12.18 16.59
CA ASP A 102 -11.88 11.39 15.69
C ASP A 102 -12.05 9.94 16.15
N ILE A 103 -10.96 9.33 16.62
CA ILE A 103 -10.96 7.90 16.98
C ILE A 103 -11.37 7.65 18.44
N GLY A 104 -11.47 8.72 19.25
CA GLY A 104 -11.92 8.63 20.65
C GLY A 104 -10.91 7.98 21.62
N HIS A 105 -9.65 7.75 21.22
CA HIS A 105 -8.60 7.22 22.08
C HIS A 105 -7.22 7.81 21.75
N LYS A 106 -6.28 7.67 22.70
CA LYS A 106 -4.92 8.21 22.55
C LYS A 106 -4.03 7.36 21.65
N LEU A 107 -3.25 8.01 20.80
CA LEU A 107 -2.30 7.39 19.86
C LEU A 107 -0.90 7.15 20.45
N ASN A 108 -0.77 7.06 21.78
CA ASN A 108 0.54 6.90 22.43
C ASN A 108 1.28 5.61 22.04
N LYS A 109 0.51 4.57 21.67
CA LYS A 109 1.03 3.27 21.24
C LYS A 109 1.15 3.15 19.71
N HIS A 110 1.00 4.24 18.95
CA HIS A 110 1.05 4.22 17.50
C HIS A 110 2.28 4.98 16.98
N TYR A 111 2.82 4.50 15.87
CA TYR A 111 3.65 5.31 14.99
C TYR A 111 2.74 6.18 14.14
N LEU A 112 3.18 7.39 13.89
CA LEU A 112 2.49 8.34 13.02
C LEU A 112 3.50 8.81 11.97
N ALA A 113 3.11 8.70 10.71
CA ALA A 113 3.83 9.26 9.57
C ALA A 113 2.90 10.21 8.82
N TYR A 114 3.44 11.28 8.26
CA TYR A 114 2.65 12.24 7.51
C TYR A 114 3.47 12.93 6.43
N ASP A 115 2.78 13.34 5.37
CA ASP A 115 3.33 14.19 4.33
C ASP A 115 2.27 15.20 3.85
N ILE A 116 2.72 16.25 3.16
CA ILE A 116 1.82 17.25 2.60
C ILE A 116 1.23 16.69 1.30
N LEU A 117 -0.07 16.44 1.31
CA LEU A 117 -0.81 16.04 0.12
C LEU A 117 -1.09 17.23 -0.79
N LEU A 118 -1.50 18.38 -0.21
CA LEU A 118 -1.88 19.58 -0.96
C LEU A 118 -1.57 20.84 -0.15
N LYS A 119 -1.02 21.86 -0.83
CA LYS A 119 -0.82 23.20 -0.26
C LYS A 119 -1.92 24.13 -0.75
N THR A 120 -2.59 24.81 0.19
CA THR A 120 -3.63 25.78 -0.11
C THR A 120 -3.28 27.18 0.39
N SER A 121 -4.08 28.20 0.04
CA SER A 121 -3.91 29.57 0.57
C SER A 121 -4.08 29.65 2.08
N GLU A 122 -4.92 28.82 2.68
CA GLU A 122 -5.28 28.84 4.10
C GLU A 122 -4.42 27.94 4.98
N GLY A 123 -3.85 26.86 4.41
CA GLY A 123 -3.08 25.85 5.14
C GLY A 123 -2.62 24.72 4.27
N ASN A 124 -2.23 23.62 4.91
CA ASN A 124 -1.83 22.40 4.22
C ASN A 124 -2.77 21.25 4.56
N ILE A 125 -3.03 20.41 3.57
CA ILE A 125 -3.69 19.13 3.75
C ILE A 125 -2.61 18.07 3.84
N TYR A 126 -2.64 17.31 4.92
CA TYR A 126 -1.70 16.22 5.17
C TYR A 126 -2.37 14.89 4.92
N LEU A 127 -1.64 14.00 4.27
CA LEU A 127 -1.90 12.57 4.30
C LEU A 127 -1.21 12.01 5.55
N VAL A 128 -1.97 11.36 6.42
CA VAL A 128 -1.48 10.87 7.70
C VAL A 128 -1.76 9.39 7.80
N ALA A 129 -0.72 8.61 8.03
CA ALA A 129 -0.80 7.17 8.29
C ALA A 129 -0.41 6.89 9.74
N TYR A 130 -1.10 5.95 10.37
CA TYR A 130 -0.72 5.46 11.70
C TYR A 130 -0.95 3.95 11.85
N ALA A 131 -0.06 3.30 12.60
CA ALA A 131 -0.10 1.88 12.88
C ALA A 131 0.36 1.61 14.31
N GLU A 132 -0.04 0.47 14.88
CA GLU A 132 0.40 0.08 16.22
C GLU A 132 1.91 -0.15 16.28
N LYS A 133 2.59 0.46 17.26
CA LYS A 133 4.04 0.35 17.43
C LYS A 133 4.48 -1.09 17.66
N GLU A 134 3.70 -1.84 18.39
CA GLU A 134 4.02 -3.22 18.73
C GLU A 134 4.09 -4.08 17.48
N ASP A 135 3.10 -3.97 16.57
CA ASP A 135 3.06 -4.72 15.33
C ASP A 135 4.24 -4.38 14.41
N VAL A 136 4.54 -3.09 14.26
CA VAL A 136 5.68 -2.64 13.45
C VAL A 136 7.00 -3.18 14.01
N ILE A 137 7.24 -3.03 15.31
CA ILE A 137 8.48 -3.50 15.98
C ILE A 137 8.60 -5.02 15.88
N LEU A 138 7.51 -5.76 16.07
CA LEU A 138 7.51 -7.21 15.97
C LEU A 138 7.80 -7.67 14.54
N ALA A 139 7.22 -7.02 13.54
CA ALA A 139 7.50 -7.28 12.13
C ALA A 139 8.97 -7.04 11.81
N GLU A 140 9.52 -5.86 12.12
CA GLU A 140 10.94 -5.54 11.91
C GLU A 140 11.88 -6.57 12.54
N LYS A 141 11.66 -6.93 13.82
CA LYS A 141 12.48 -7.91 14.53
C LYS A 141 12.39 -9.30 13.90
N SER A 142 11.19 -9.68 13.45
CA SER A 142 10.97 -10.99 12.83
C SER A 142 11.74 -11.13 11.53
N PHE A 143 11.67 -10.16 10.64
CA PHE A 143 12.40 -10.20 9.37
C PHE A 143 13.91 -10.03 9.53
N LYS A 144 14.36 -9.20 10.49
CA LYS A 144 15.78 -9.04 10.82
C LYS A 144 16.43 -10.36 11.23
N LYS A 145 15.71 -11.23 11.92
CA LYS A 145 16.18 -12.58 12.32
C LYS A 145 16.57 -13.42 11.10
N TYR A 146 15.95 -13.17 9.95
CA TYR A 146 16.21 -13.89 8.69
C TYR A 146 17.16 -13.14 7.75
N GLY A 147 17.91 -12.16 8.24
CA GLY A 147 18.91 -11.42 7.48
C GLY A 147 18.34 -10.29 6.61
N LEU A 148 17.06 -9.97 6.75
CA LEU A 148 16.43 -8.86 6.05
C LEU A 148 16.54 -7.60 6.91
N ASN A 149 17.30 -6.61 6.42
CA ASN A 149 17.52 -5.35 7.11
C ASN A 149 16.40 -4.38 6.73
N VAL A 150 15.37 -4.26 7.58
CA VAL A 150 14.24 -3.36 7.35
C VAL A 150 14.71 -1.91 7.38
N LYS A 151 14.56 -1.20 6.27
CA LYS A 151 14.95 0.20 6.09
C LYS A 151 13.80 1.15 6.31
N SER A 152 12.59 0.72 5.96
CA SER A 152 11.41 1.55 6.04
C SER A 152 10.17 0.69 6.19
N VAL A 153 9.14 1.31 6.74
CA VAL A 153 7.79 0.75 6.83
C VAL A 153 6.83 1.80 6.29
N SER A 154 5.97 1.41 5.37
CA SER A 154 4.93 2.26 4.80
C SER A 154 3.56 1.61 4.95
N HIS A 155 2.54 2.28 4.43
CA HIS A 155 1.18 1.76 4.37
C HIS A 155 0.73 1.66 2.91
N PHE A 156 0.07 0.57 2.54
CA PHE A 156 -0.39 0.29 1.18
C PHE A 156 -1.09 1.48 0.51
N VAL A 157 -2.03 2.12 1.21
CA VAL A 157 -2.77 3.28 0.66
C VAL A 157 -1.85 4.46 0.35
N VAL A 158 -0.85 4.71 1.19
CA VAL A 158 0.13 5.79 0.96
C VAL A 158 0.97 5.49 -0.27
N ASP A 159 1.47 4.26 -0.38
CA ASP A 159 2.29 3.84 -1.52
C ASP A 159 1.48 3.87 -2.82
N PHE A 160 0.20 3.47 -2.75
CA PHE A 160 -0.72 3.52 -3.88
C PHE A 160 -0.95 4.96 -4.36
N ILE A 161 -1.19 5.91 -3.42
CA ILE A 161 -1.33 7.33 -3.76
C ILE A 161 -0.04 7.89 -4.37
N ASN A 162 1.13 7.56 -3.81
CA ASN A 162 2.42 7.98 -4.35
C ASN A 162 2.62 7.47 -5.78
N ALA A 163 2.27 6.20 -6.03
CA ALA A 163 2.32 5.63 -7.39
C ALA A 163 1.40 6.37 -8.37
N LEU A 164 0.20 6.76 -7.94
CA LEU A 164 -0.73 7.55 -8.76
C LEU A 164 -0.18 8.96 -9.05
N ILE A 165 0.42 9.61 -8.05
CA ILE A 165 1.06 10.93 -8.23
C ILE A 165 2.20 10.83 -9.25
N ASP A 166 3.04 9.80 -9.16
CA ASP A 166 4.13 9.55 -10.11
C ASP A 166 3.62 9.27 -11.54
N LEU A 167 2.42 8.70 -11.67
CA LEU A 167 1.71 8.52 -12.95
C LEU A 167 0.98 9.80 -13.42
N ASN A 168 1.15 10.92 -12.71
CA ASN A 168 0.48 12.20 -12.98
C ASN A 168 -1.06 12.11 -12.95
N VAL A 169 -1.61 11.30 -12.06
CA VAL A 169 -3.05 11.25 -11.84
C VAL A 169 -3.48 12.45 -11.00
N ASP A 170 -4.30 13.32 -11.58
CA ASP A 170 -4.75 14.54 -10.93
C ASP A 170 -5.82 14.29 -9.85
N MET A 171 -5.84 15.21 -8.86
CA MET A 171 -6.92 15.29 -7.85
C MET A 171 -8.21 15.89 -8.45
N PRO A 172 -9.41 15.46 -8.05
CA PRO A 172 -9.67 14.36 -7.11
C PRO A 172 -9.37 13.00 -7.74
N MET A 173 -8.96 12.03 -6.89
CA MET A 173 -8.67 10.66 -7.32
C MET A 173 -9.83 9.75 -6.93
N ASN A 174 -10.67 9.39 -7.89
CA ASN A 174 -11.71 8.36 -7.77
C ASN A 174 -11.22 7.15 -8.56
N ILE A 175 -10.53 6.24 -7.91
CA ILE A 175 -9.75 5.20 -8.56
C ILE A 175 -10.40 3.85 -8.37
N VAL A 176 -10.38 3.07 -9.44
CA VAL A 176 -10.60 1.62 -9.43
C VAL A 176 -9.35 0.93 -9.94
N TYR A 177 -8.87 -0.03 -9.19
CA TYR A 177 -7.77 -0.90 -9.54
C TYR A 177 -8.15 -2.35 -9.25
N ILE A 178 -7.79 -3.26 -10.13
CA ILE A 178 -8.00 -4.70 -9.93
C ILE A 178 -6.88 -5.51 -10.55
N ASN A 179 -6.47 -6.54 -9.83
CA ASN A 179 -5.62 -7.64 -10.30
C ASN A 179 -6.25 -9.00 -9.93
N LYS A 180 -5.50 -10.09 -10.05
CA LYS A 180 -6.00 -11.43 -9.72
C LYS A 180 -6.15 -11.70 -8.22
N ASP A 181 -5.43 -10.96 -7.38
CA ASP A 181 -5.35 -11.19 -5.95
C ASP A 181 -6.28 -10.26 -5.15
N TYR A 182 -6.59 -9.08 -5.67
CA TYR A 182 -7.45 -8.11 -4.99
C TYR A 182 -8.02 -7.05 -5.95
N TYR A 183 -9.06 -6.34 -5.50
CA TYR A 183 -9.41 -5.05 -6.06
C TYR A 183 -9.30 -3.96 -4.99
N PHE A 184 -9.04 -2.74 -5.44
CA PHE A 184 -8.89 -1.58 -4.60
C PHE A 184 -9.66 -0.39 -5.17
N LEU A 185 -10.45 0.24 -4.31
CA LEU A 185 -11.21 1.44 -4.60
C LEU A 185 -10.68 2.57 -3.72
N LEU A 186 -10.41 3.72 -4.31
CA LEU A 186 -9.93 4.91 -3.61
C LEU A 186 -10.78 6.12 -4.00
N LYS A 187 -11.29 6.82 -3.00
CA LYS A 187 -11.86 8.16 -3.13
C LYS A 187 -11.01 9.13 -2.35
N LEU A 188 -10.23 9.95 -3.06
CA LEU A 188 -9.36 10.94 -2.46
C LEU A 188 -9.72 12.33 -2.99
N GLY A 189 -10.27 13.17 -2.11
CA GLY A 189 -10.53 14.56 -2.33
C GLY A 189 -9.57 15.45 -1.54
N GLU A 190 -9.79 16.76 -1.61
CA GLU A 190 -8.94 17.71 -0.89
C GLU A 190 -8.94 17.50 0.64
N ARG A 191 -10.07 17.11 1.23
CA ARG A 191 -10.24 17.05 2.70
C ARG A 191 -10.70 15.70 3.22
N PHE A 192 -10.80 14.69 2.37
CA PHE A 192 -11.25 13.36 2.76
C PHE A 192 -10.52 12.28 1.99
N ILE A 193 -10.45 11.12 2.61
CA ILE A 193 -9.99 9.88 1.99
C ILE A 193 -10.90 8.74 2.46
N ASP A 194 -11.44 8.00 1.52
CA ASP A 194 -12.12 6.74 1.73
C ASP A 194 -11.55 5.68 0.79
N TYR A 195 -11.44 4.46 1.27
CA TYR A 195 -10.89 3.37 0.48
C TYR A 195 -11.47 2.01 0.91
N LYS A 196 -11.51 1.10 -0.06
CA LYS A 196 -11.87 -0.30 0.16
C LYS A 196 -10.90 -1.19 -0.60
N LYS A 197 -10.30 -2.18 0.08
CA LYS A 197 -9.54 -3.27 -0.51
C LYS A 197 -10.24 -4.58 -0.21
N VAL A 198 -10.38 -5.42 -1.21
CA VAL A 198 -10.98 -6.75 -1.05
C VAL A 198 -10.08 -7.76 -1.73
N ASP A 199 -9.64 -8.76 -0.96
CA ASP A 199 -8.84 -9.85 -1.47
C ASP A 199 -9.72 -10.83 -2.27
N ILE A 200 -9.20 -11.30 -3.40
CA ILE A 200 -9.85 -12.23 -4.32
C ILE A 200 -9.22 -13.61 -4.12
N THR A 201 -10.03 -14.61 -3.84
CA THR A 201 -9.53 -15.99 -3.64
C THR A 201 -9.40 -16.77 -4.94
N ASN A 202 -10.34 -16.59 -5.87
CA ASN A 202 -10.33 -17.23 -7.18
C ASN A 202 -10.97 -16.33 -8.24
N PHE A 203 -10.13 -15.54 -8.91
CA PHE A 203 -10.59 -14.58 -9.91
C PHE A 203 -11.43 -15.22 -11.02
N ASN A 204 -10.98 -16.36 -11.58
CA ASN A 204 -11.63 -16.97 -12.73
C ASN A 204 -13.05 -17.48 -12.43
N GLU A 205 -13.28 -18.00 -11.22
CA GLU A 205 -14.59 -18.49 -10.80
C GLU A 205 -15.51 -17.38 -10.31
N GLN A 206 -14.95 -16.25 -9.87
CA GLN A 206 -15.68 -15.16 -9.22
C GLN A 206 -15.87 -13.93 -10.11
N ARG A 207 -15.53 -13.98 -11.40
CA ARG A 207 -15.54 -12.79 -12.31
C ARG A 207 -16.82 -11.97 -12.22
N GLU A 208 -17.99 -12.61 -12.30
CA GLU A 208 -19.29 -11.92 -12.28
C GLU A 208 -19.55 -11.27 -10.91
N SER A 209 -19.34 -12.02 -9.84
CA SER A 209 -19.53 -11.49 -8.49
C SER A 209 -18.57 -10.37 -8.15
N ILE A 210 -17.34 -10.41 -8.68
CA ILE A 210 -16.35 -9.34 -8.53
C ILE A 210 -16.82 -8.06 -9.23
N LEU A 211 -17.34 -8.15 -10.46
CA LEU A 211 -17.90 -6.98 -11.16
C LEU A 211 -19.05 -6.34 -10.39
N GLU A 212 -19.98 -7.16 -9.87
CA GLU A 212 -21.10 -6.69 -9.07
C GLU A 212 -20.66 -6.05 -7.75
N ASP A 213 -19.66 -6.64 -7.06
CA ASP A 213 -19.14 -6.11 -5.80
C ASP A 213 -18.34 -4.81 -6.00
N ILE A 214 -17.54 -4.71 -7.06
CA ILE A 214 -16.86 -3.47 -7.44
C ILE A 214 -17.89 -2.36 -7.70
N ASN A 215 -18.91 -2.63 -8.50
CA ASN A 215 -19.95 -1.66 -8.81
C ASN A 215 -20.70 -1.20 -7.56
N SER A 216 -21.14 -2.14 -6.73
CA SER A 216 -21.84 -1.84 -5.47
C SER A 216 -20.95 -1.04 -4.52
N SER A 217 -19.67 -1.36 -4.46
CA SER A 217 -18.68 -0.67 -3.63
C SER A 217 -18.36 0.73 -4.15
N ALA A 218 -18.28 0.91 -5.47
CA ALA A 218 -18.09 2.22 -6.10
C ALA A 218 -19.29 3.15 -5.81
N LEU A 219 -20.51 2.63 -5.93
CA LEU A 219 -21.72 3.37 -5.56
C LEU A 219 -21.74 3.71 -4.07
N PHE A 220 -21.40 2.77 -3.19
CA PHE A 220 -21.35 3.00 -1.74
C PHE A 220 -20.35 4.10 -1.36
N LEU A 221 -19.16 4.10 -1.97
CA LEU A 221 -18.17 5.16 -1.79
C LEU A 221 -18.55 6.47 -2.49
N GLY A 222 -19.56 6.46 -3.36
CA GLY A 222 -19.97 7.61 -4.16
C GLY A 222 -18.85 8.03 -5.11
N LEU A 223 -18.22 7.07 -5.81
CA LEU A 223 -17.22 7.38 -6.82
C LEU A 223 -17.90 8.00 -8.05
N GLU A 224 -17.40 9.15 -8.48
CA GLU A 224 -17.80 9.85 -9.69
C GLU A 224 -16.55 10.12 -10.55
N ASP A 225 -16.73 10.27 -11.86
CA ASP A 225 -15.59 10.52 -12.77
C ASP A 225 -14.45 9.49 -12.57
N ILE A 226 -14.82 8.20 -12.58
CA ILE A 226 -13.93 7.10 -12.20
C ILE A 226 -12.74 7.03 -13.16
N LYS A 227 -11.55 6.85 -12.57
CA LYS A 227 -10.30 6.60 -13.24
C LYS A 227 -9.89 5.14 -13.01
N LEU A 228 -9.60 4.42 -14.09
CA LEU A 228 -9.20 3.02 -14.04
C LEU A 228 -7.69 2.90 -14.21
N VAL A 229 -7.04 2.21 -13.28
CA VAL A 229 -5.61 1.87 -13.36
C VAL A 229 -5.49 0.41 -13.78
N TYR A 230 -4.75 0.17 -14.85
CA TYR A 230 -4.57 -1.17 -15.41
C TYR A 230 -3.49 -1.95 -14.66
N SER A 231 -3.77 -3.23 -14.42
CA SER A 231 -2.80 -4.22 -13.95
C SER A 231 -2.37 -5.14 -15.10
N SER A 232 -1.48 -6.09 -14.82
CA SER A 232 -1.12 -7.17 -15.76
C SER A 232 -2.32 -8.03 -16.18
N LEU A 233 -3.37 -8.10 -15.37
CA LEU A 233 -4.61 -8.80 -15.70
C LEU A 233 -5.26 -8.28 -16.99
N PHE A 234 -5.09 -6.99 -17.32
CA PHE A 234 -5.62 -6.43 -18.58
C PHE A 234 -5.12 -7.17 -19.82
N ALA A 235 -3.85 -7.55 -19.86
CA ALA A 235 -3.28 -8.28 -20.98
C ALA A 235 -3.86 -9.72 -21.12
N GLU A 236 -4.38 -10.28 -20.03
CA GLU A 236 -4.92 -11.62 -19.98
C GLU A 236 -6.44 -11.67 -20.19
N ASP A 237 -7.17 -10.61 -19.83
CA ASP A 237 -8.63 -10.56 -19.80
C ASP A 237 -9.20 -9.20 -20.21
N HIS A 238 -9.09 -8.87 -21.49
CA HIS A 238 -9.65 -7.64 -22.06
C HIS A 238 -11.17 -7.54 -21.89
N ASP A 239 -11.90 -8.65 -22.06
CA ASP A 239 -13.37 -8.69 -21.93
C ASP A 239 -13.84 -8.26 -20.54
N PHE A 240 -13.15 -8.72 -19.49
CA PHE A 240 -13.46 -8.30 -18.13
C PHE A 240 -13.32 -6.78 -17.96
N TYR A 241 -12.23 -6.20 -18.45
CA TYR A 241 -11.99 -4.76 -18.33
C TYR A 241 -12.97 -3.93 -19.18
N ASP A 242 -13.37 -4.41 -20.36
CA ASP A 242 -14.38 -3.72 -21.19
C ASP A 242 -15.73 -3.70 -20.49
N ARG A 243 -16.10 -4.78 -19.85
CA ARG A 243 -17.33 -4.86 -19.04
C ARG A 243 -17.24 -3.96 -17.80
N LEU A 244 -16.10 -3.96 -17.11
CA LEU A 244 -15.85 -3.11 -15.96
C LEU A 244 -15.94 -1.62 -16.33
N LYS A 245 -15.32 -1.21 -17.45
CA LYS A 245 -15.38 0.17 -17.94
C LYS A 245 -16.81 0.62 -18.24
N ASN A 246 -17.57 -0.24 -18.92
CA ASN A 246 -18.96 0.07 -19.27
C ASN A 246 -19.85 0.16 -18.02
N LEU A 247 -19.65 -0.73 -17.05
CA LEU A 247 -20.42 -0.80 -15.83
C LEU A 247 -20.19 0.44 -14.93
N LEU A 248 -18.94 0.89 -14.84
CA LEU A 248 -18.55 2.01 -13.99
C LEU A 248 -18.53 3.37 -14.69
N HIS A 249 -18.82 3.42 -15.99
CA HIS A 249 -18.69 4.64 -16.80
C HIS A 249 -17.33 5.31 -16.63
N VAL A 250 -16.25 4.53 -16.78
CA VAL A 250 -14.87 5.00 -16.59
C VAL A 250 -14.57 6.19 -17.48
N ARG A 251 -14.05 7.27 -16.91
CA ARG A 251 -13.73 8.52 -17.59
C ARG A 251 -12.29 8.56 -18.13
N GLU A 252 -11.36 8.04 -17.36
CA GLU A 252 -9.93 8.08 -17.70
C GLU A 252 -9.29 6.72 -17.42
N GLU A 253 -8.29 6.39 -18.23
CA GLU A 253 -7.57 5.12 -18.17
C GLU A 253 -6.07 5.38 -18.02
N PHE A 254 -5.42 4.70 -17.07
CA PHE A 254 -4.00 4.85 -16.78
C PHE A 254 -3.26 3.53 -16.97
N PHE A 255 -2.25 3.56 -17.83
CA PHE A 255 -1.39 2.42 -18.15
C PHE A 255 -0.03 2.63 -17.50
N PRO A 256 0.29 1.92 -16.42
CA PRO A 256 1.62 1.98 -15.82
C PRO A 256 2.70 1.53 -16.82
N PRO A 257 3.94 2.02 -16.69
CA PRO A 257 5.03 1.68 -17.61
C PRO A 257 5.42 0.19 -17.59
N TYR A 258 5.05 -0.53 -16.54
CA TYR A 258 5.15 -1.97 -16.35
C TYR A 258 4.08 -2.42 -15.34
N ASP A 259 4.11 -3.68 -14.91
CA ASP A 259 3.12 -4.20 -13.95
C ASP A 259 2.96 -3.27 -12.73
N PHE A 260 1.72 -2.82 -12.47
CA PHE A 260 1.46 -1.79 -11.46
C PHE A 260 1.77 -2.29 -10.04
N ASP A 261 1.55 -3.56 -9.75
CA ASP A 261 1.90 -4.10 -8.44
C ASP A 261 3.41 -4.02 -8.21
N CYS A 262 4.19 -4.35 -9.23
CA CYS A 262 5.63 -4.20 -9.17
C CYS A 262 6.05 -2.72 -9.07
N TYR A 263 5.39 -1.82 -9.79
CA TYR A 263 5.60 -0.38 -9.72
C TYR A 263 5.33 0.14 -8.32
N LEU A 264 4.21 -0.23 -7.73
CA LEU A 264 3.83 0.09 -6.35
C LEU A 264 4.88 -0.34 -5.33
N LEU A 265 5.43 -1.55 -5.46
CA LEU A 265 6.47 -2.06 -4.57
C LEU A 265 7.80 -1.30 -4.71
N GLN A 266 8.03 -0.59 -5.81
CA GLN A 266 9.27 0.13 -6.12
C GLN A 266 9.22 1.64 -5.81
N VAL A 267 8.04 2.24 -5.69
CA VAL A 267 7.86 3.69 -5.46
C VAL A 267 8.71 4.18 -4.29
N ASN A 268 8.74 3.44 -3.21
CA ASN A 268 9.51 3.81 -2.02
C ASN A 268 11.02 3.59 -2.14
N ARG A 269 11.50 2.92 -3.20
CA ARG A 269 12.93 2.72 -3.43
C ARG A 269 13.65 4.00 -3.86
N SER A 270 12.95 4.92 -4.52
CA SER A 270 13.49 6.20 -5.00
C SER A 270 13.61 7.27 -3.90
N ILE A 271 13.06 7.01 -2.71
CA ILE A 271 13.05 7.96 -1.59
C ILE A 271 14.30 7.78 -0.69
N TYR A 272 15.13 6.77 -0.94
CA TYR A 272 16.39 6.45 -0.24
C TYR A 272 17.53 6.29 -1.25
#